data_31215395922debfe9dac3fa2a65f0b7e
#
_entry.id   31215395922debfe9dac3fa2a65f0b7e
#
_cell.length_a   1.000
_cell.length_b   1.000
_cell.length_c   1.000
_cell.angle_alpha   90.00
_cell.angle_beta   90.00
_cell.angle_gamma   90.00
#
_symmetry.space_group_name_H-M   'P 1'
#
loop_
_entity.id
_entity.type
_entity.pdbx_description
1 polymer ?
#
loop_
_entity_poly.entity_id
_entity_poly.type
_entity_poly.pdbx_seq_one_letter_code
_entity_poly.pdbx_strand_id
1 'polypeptide(L)'
;YISVLPHGRRKKLFPELAKRDKSYVMYYEGPVLVKSDSIPLPYTTMAIMETDVHEEGNAPANMTNNRPFFIANEYGKGRVFSSISHPEATPGMMWMIPRMVRWTLRMPVVAYSKRVVNPDLYNREILMTKDDLRKERGYYRTFLYGSPKEKIAALDWLQACRSWDAKRWVQGLLFDNSPAVRERAARFIAETDYLPFLSDLEAACKVERDEQTKQRM
;
A
#
# COMPACT_ATOMS: atom_id res chain seq x y z
N TYR A 1 9.64 0.03 1.06
CA TYR A 1 8.73 -0.25 2.20
C TYR A 1 9.53 -0.36 3.50
N ILE A 2 8.93 0.08 4.57
CA ILE A 2 9.52 0.06 5.91
C ILE A 2 8.63 -0.76 6.83
N SER A 3 9.23 -1.61 7.66
CA SER A 3 8.53 -2.28 8.74
C SER A 3 8.25 -1.29 9.86
N VAL A 4 6.99 -1.24 10.29
CA VAL A 4 6.48 -0.29 11.28
C VAL A 4 5.80 -1.02 12.42
N LEU A 5 6.13 -0.68 13.66
CA LEU A 5 5.45 -1.16 14.85
C LEU A 5 4.79 -0.04 15.63
N PRO A 6 3.53 -0.20 16.06
CA PRO A 6 2.92 0.67 17.06
C PRO A 6 3.70 0.60 18.37
N HIS A 7 4.09 1.75 18.91
CA HIS A 7 4.98 1.85 20.05
C HIS A 7 4.24 1.90 21.38
N GLY A 8 4.66 1.08 22.35
CA GLY A 8 4.21 1.11 23.74
C GLY A 8 2.68 1.04 23.90
N ARG A 9 2.11 1.86 24.80
CA ARG A 9 0.65 1.93 25.05
C ARG A 9 -0.18 2.43 23.87
N ARG A 10 0.47 2.98 22.83
CA ARG A 10 -0.15 3.51 21.61
C ARG A 10 -0.64 2.39 20.68
N LYS A 11 -0.28 1.13 20.97
CA LYS A 11 -0.91 -0.04 20.34
C LYS A 11 -2.45 0.02 20.39
N LYS A 12 -3.02 0.73 21.35
CA LYS A 12 -4.47 0.97 21.42
C LYS A 12 -5.01 1.83 20.27
N LEU A 13 -4.19 2.67 19.66
CA LEU A 13 -4.62 3.46 18.50
C LEU A 13 -4.70 2.61 17.22
N PHE A 14 -3.83 1.60 17.11
CA PHE A 14 -3.77 0.68 15.98
C PHE A 14 -3.96 -0.78 16.47
N PRO A 15 -5.12 -1.11 17.05
CA PRO A 15 -5.34 -2.43 17.62
C PRO A 15 -5.26 -3.55 16.59
N GLU A 16 -5.54 -3.23 15.33
CA GLU A 16 -5.46 -4.16 14.20
C GLU A 16 -4.01 -4.63 13.94
N LEU A 17 -3.03 -3.78 14.26
CA LEU A 17 -1.60 -4.09 14.10
C LEU A 17 -0.93 -4.58 15.41
N ALA A 18 -1.61 -4.47 16.55
CA ALA A 18 -1.01 -4.68 17.87
C ALA A 18 -0.50 -6.10 18.12
N LYS A 19 -1.03 -7.09 17.40
CA LYS A 19 -0.67 -8.51 17.49
C LYS A 19 0.27 -8.98 16.38
N ARG A 20 0.69 -8.07 15.51
CA ARG A 20 1.55 -8.41 14.38
C ARG A 20 3.00 -8.17 14.75
N ASP A 21 3.87 -9.07 14.30
CA ASP A 21 5.33 -8.92 14.47
C ASP A 21 5.88 -7.84 13.54
N LYS A 22 5.32 -7.76 12.33
CA LYS A 22 5.72 -6.78 11.31
C LYS A 22 4.52 -6.23 10.56
N SER A 23 4.59 -4.97 10.20
CA SER A 23 3.64 -4.29 9.30
C SER A 23 4.40 -3.36 8.39
N TYR A 24 4.19 -3.48 7.09
CA TYR A 24 4.92 -2.69 6.10
C TYR A 24 4.10 -1.51 5.62
N VAL A 25 4.76 -0.36 5.51
CA VAL A 25 4.18 0.87 4.97
C VAL A 25 5.17 1.45 3.95
N MET A 26 4.64 2.00 2.87
CA MET A 26 5.47 2.68 1.87
C MET A 26 6.18 3.88 2.53
N TYR A 27 7.48 3.95 2.32
CA TYR A 27 8.31 5.10 2.65
C TYR A 27 9.02 5.53 1.37
N TYR A 28 8.74 6.74 0.92
CA TYR A 28 9.29 7.29 -0.31
C TYR A 28 9.61 8.77 -0.10
N GLU A 29 10.87 9.11 -0.26
CA GLU A 29 11.39 10.48 -0.11
C GLU A 29 10.96 11.21 1.19
N GLY A 30 10.59 10.47 2.21
CA GLY A 30 10.14 11.02 3.49
C GLY A 30 11.30 11.53 4.35
N PRO A 31 11.05 12.53 5.21
CA PRO A 31 12.03 12.98 6.18
C PRO A 31 12.27 11.92 7.26
N VAL A 32 13.42 12.00 7.90
CA VAL A 32 13.69 11.25 9.14
C VAL A 32 13.51 12.19 10.33
N LEU A 33 12.66 11.80 11.27
CA LEU A 33 12.44 12.59 12.49
C LEU A 33 13.55 12.29 13.50
N VAL A 34 14.23 13.34 13.92
CA VAL A 34 15.22 13.29 14.98
C VAL A 34 14.82 14.23 16.10
N LYS A 35 15.11 13.85 17.33
CA LYS A 35 14.90 14.75 18.48
C LYS A 35 15.86 15.92 18.37
N SER A 36 15.35 17.13 18.58
CA SER A 36 16.17 18.33 18.67
C SER A 36 16.22 18.81 20.12
N ASP A 37 17.41 19.05 20.61
CA ASP A 37 17.59 19.61 21.94
C ASP A 37 17.38 21.14 21.96
N SER A 38 17.49 21.80 20.81
CA SER A 38 17.26 23.24 20.64
C SER A 38 15.77 23.62 20.58
N ILE A 39 14.88 22.67 20.27
CA ILE A 39 13.43 22.89 20.23
C ILE A 39 12.76 21.77 21.03
N PRO A 40 12.70 21.88 22.36
CA PRO A 40 12.20 20.80 23.23
C PRO A 40 10.67 20.73 23.26
N LEU A 41 10.02 20.65 22.08
CA LEU A 41 8.58 20.43 22.04
C LEU A 41 8.28 18.97 22.42
N PRO A 42 7.39 18.74 23.38
CA PRO A 42 7.01 17.40 23.76
C PRO A 42 6.24 16.72 22.64
N TYR A 43 6.66 15.52 22.25
CA TYR A 43 5.93 14.66 21.34
C TYR A 43 5.88 13.23 21.87
N THR A 44 4.92 12.49 21.37
CA THR A 44 4.76 11.09 21.67
C THR A 44 5.01 10.27 20.40
N THR A 45 5.97 9.37 20.45
CA THR A 45 6.15 8.39 19.37
C THR A 45 5.00 7.42 19.36
N MET A 46 4.28 7.34 18.26
CA MET A 46 3.11 6.47 18.08
C MET A 46 3.47 5.17 17.35
N ALA A 47 4.43 5.23 16.44
CA ALA A 47 5.02 4.10 15.76
C ALA A 47 6.48 4.38 15.46
N ILE A 48 7.28 3.33 15.34
CA ILE A 48 8.70 3.38 14.98
C ILE A 48 8.94 2.61 13.69
N MET A 49 9.98 3.01 12.97
CA MET A 49 10.56 2.24 11.87
C MET A 49 11.50 1.19 12.45
N GLU A 50 11.31 -0.07 12.07
CA GLU A 50 12.14 -1.18 12.58
C GLU A 50 13.29 -1.52 11.64
N THR A 51 13.15 -1.14 10.37
CA THR A 51 14.13 -1.50 9.33
C THR A 51 14.73 -0.26 8.73
N ASP A 52 15.96 -0.41 8.28
CA ASP A 52 16.61 0.56 7.42
C ASP A 52 16.42 0.11 5.97
N VAL A 53 15.74 0.96 5.20
CA VAL A 53 15.58 0.75 3.76
C VAL A 53 16.09 2.00 3.07
N HIS A 54 17.21 1.88 2.39
CA HIS A 54 17.78 2.95 1.59
C HIS A 54 18.17 2.40 0.22
N GLU A 55 18.20 3.27 -0.75
CA GLU A 55 18.76 3.00 -2.06
C GLU A 55 20.22 3.45 -2.06
N GLU A 56 21.10 2.55 -2.47
CA GLU A 56 22.53 2.83 -2.50
C GLU A 56 22.82 4.09 -3.36
N GLY A 57 23.55 5.03 -2.79
CA GLY A 57 23.86 6.32 -3.42
C GLY A 57 22.87 7.45 -3.17
N ASN A 58 21.66 7.18 -2.64
CA ASN A 58 20.65 8.20 -2.39
C ASN A 58 20.54 8.64 -0.93
N ALA A 59 20.80 7.75 0.00
CA ALA A 59 20.76 8.07 1.42
C ALA A 59 21.79 7.25 2.21
N PRO A 60 22.36 7.79 3.31
CA PRO A 60 23.20 7.01 4.19
C PRO A 60 22.45 5.84 4.81
N ALA A 61 23.16 4.73 5.01
CA ALA A 61 22.62 3.56 5.70
C ALA A 61 22.26 3.89 7.17
N ASN A 62 21.33 3.12 7.72
CA ASN A 62 20.88 3.21 9.12
C ASN A 62 20.21 4.54 9.53
N MET A 63 19.73 5.31 8.58
CA MET A 63 19.04 6.58 8.89
C MET A 63 17.64 6.37 9.45
N THR A 64 16.95 5.33 9.05
CA THR A 64 15.53 5.09 9.41
C THR A 64 15.37 4.16 10.62
N ASN A 65 16.30 3.25 10.85
CA ASN A 65 16.20 2.25 11.91
C ASN A 65 16.00 2.87 13.30
N ASN A 66 14.99 2.39 14.03
CA ASN A 66 14.56 2.87 15.35
C ASN A 66 14.15 4.36 15.40
N ARG A 67 13.85 4.98 14.27
CA ARG A 67 13.34 6.34 14.21
C ARG A 67 11.82 6.39 14.27
N PRO A 68 11.25 7.49 14.79
CA PRO A 68 9.80 7.66 14.78
C PRO A 68 9.23 7.63 13.36
N PHE A 69 8.16 6.86 13.17
CA PHE A 69 7.37 6.82 11.96
C PHE A 69 6.12 7.70 12.07
N PHE A 70 5.44 7.59 13.18
CA PHE A 70 4.36 8.47 13.58
C PHE A 70 4.70 9.15 14.90
N ILE A 71 4.45 10.44 14.95
CA ILE A 71 4.48 11.20 16.19
C ILE A 71 3.16 11.93 16.40
N ALA A 72 2.84 12.16 17.65
CA ALA A 72 1.67 12.93 18.04
C ALA A 72 2.04 13.90 19.16
N ASN A 73 1.47 15.07 19.13
CA ASN A 73 1.63 16.07 20.18
C ASN A 73 0.38 16.93 20.33
N GLU A 74 0.31 17.65 21.44
CA GLU A 74 -0.69 18.68 21.65
C GLU A 74 -0.04 20.05 21.38
N TYR A 75 -0.76 20.92 20.67
CA TYR A 75 -0.34 22.28 20.40
C TYR A 75 -1.52 23.22 20.71
N GLY A 76 -1.35 24.06 21.71
CA GLY A 76 -2.46 24.88 22.24
C GLY A 76 -3.61 23.98 22.71
N LYS A 77 -4.81 24.23 22.19
CA LYS A 77 -6.01 23.40 22.45
C LYS A 77 -6.18 22.24 21.47
N GLY A 78 -5.31 22.16 20.44
CA GLY A 78 -5.40 21.19 19.36
C GLY A 78 -4.50 19.98 19.57
N ARG A 79 -4.66 18.99 18.68
CA ARG A 79 -3.79 17.83 18.55
C ARG A 79 -3.18 17.78 17.16
N VAL A 80 -1.94 17.41 17.09
CA VAL A 80 -1.22 17.21 15.83
C VAL A 80 -0.77 15.76 15.75
N PHE A 81 -1.02 15.14 14.61
CA PHE A 81 -0.51 13.83 14.27
C PHE A 81 0.33 13.95 13.01
N SER A 82 1.59 13.58 13.09
CA SER A 82 2.53 13.67 11.96
C SER A 82 2.90 12.27 11.47
N SER A 83 2.83 12.08 10.17
CA SER A 83 3.33 10.91 9.45
C SER A 83 4.48 11.33 8.55
N ILE A 84 5.53 10.53 8.52
CA ILE A 84 6.69 10.77 7.64
C ILE A 84 6.63 9.96 6.36
N SER A 85 5.56 9.21 6.14
CA SER A 85 5.44 8.27 5.04
C SER A 85 3.99 8.17 4.54
N HIS A 86 3.73 7.24 3.65
CA HIS A 86 2.57 7.14 2.79
C HIS A 86 1.67 5.93 3.11
N PRO A 87 1.00 5.89 4.28
CA PRO A 87 0.00 4.85 4.53
C PRO A 87 -1.19 4.94 3.54
N GLU A 88 -1.49 6.14 3.02
CA GLU A 88 -2.51 6.36 1.99
C GLU A 88 -2.16 5.69 0.65
N ALA A 89 -0.87 5.57 0.35
CA ALA A 89 -0.38 4.88 -0.84
C ALA A 89 -0.03 3.41 -0.58
N THR A 90 -0.19 2.94 0.66
CA THR A 90 0.09 1.56 1.03
C THR A 90 -1.19 0.74 1.00
N PRO A 91 -1.32 -0.21 0.08
CA PRO A 91 -2.51 -1.05 -0.01
C PRO A 91 -2.78 -1.81 1.29
N GLY A 92 -4.06 -1.84 1.68
CA GLY A 92 -4.46 -2.45 2.93
C GLY A 92 -4.12 -1.64 4.19
N MET A 93 -3.45 -0.48 4.07
CA MET A 93 -3.05 0.39 5.19
C MET A 93 -3.67 1.79 5.13
N MET A 94 -4.42 2.14 4.07
CA MET A 94 -5.06 3.46 3.87
C MET A 94 -5.97 3.86 5.04
N TRP A 95 -6.53 2.90 5.75
CA TRP A 95 -7.37 3.09 6.93
C TRP A 95 -6.66 3.83 8.08
N MET A 96 -5.33 3.88 8.07
CA MET A 96 -4.54 4.59 9.08
C MET A 96 -4.79 6.10 9.02
N ILE A 97 -5.02 6.67 7.83
CA ILE A 97 -5.29 8.10 7.66
C ILE A 97 -6.57 8.53 8.40
N PRO A 98 -7.76 7.98 8.13
CA PRO A 98 -8.95 8.37 8.89
C PRO A 98 -8.80 8.06 10.39
N ARG A 99 -8.01 7.06 10.79
CA ARG A 99 -7.71 6.79 12.19
C ARG A 99 -6.94 7.95 12.83
N MET A 100 -5.92 8.48 12.15
CA MET A 100 -5.14 9.63 12.63
C MET A 100 -6.01 10.89 12.72
N VAL A 101 -6.83 11.15 11.71
CA VAL A 101 -7.79 12.28 11.71
C VAL A 101 -8.78 12.16 12.89
N ARG A 102 -9.36 10.99 13.13
CA ARG A 102 -10.25 10.78 14.27
C ARG A 102 -9.56 11.03 15.61
N TRP A 103 -8.30 10.64 15.73
CA TRP A 103 -7.52 10.88 16.95
C TRP A 103 -7.29 12.40 17.18
N THR A 104 -6.97 13.17 16.15
CA THR A 104 -6.81 14.63 16.29
C THR A 104 -8.12 15.31 16.68
N LEU A 105 -9.25 14.80 16.22
CA LEU A 105 -10.59 15.26 16.58
C LEU A 105 -11.10 14.75 17.95
N ARG A 106 -10.28 14.03 18.72
CA ARG A 106 -10.64 13.41 20.01
C ARG A 106 -11.81 12.41 19.90
N MET A 107 -12.04 11.85 18.72
CA MET A 107 -13.09 10.87 18.48
C MET A 107 -12.68 9.48 18.96
N PRO A 108 -13.63 8.63 19.36
CA PRO A 108 -13.34 7.26 19.76
C PRO A 108 -12.67 6.46 18.64
N VAL A 109 -11.82 5.50 19.04
CA VAL A 109 -11.28 4.51 18.10
C VAL A 109 -12.42 3.62 17.61
N VAL A 110 -12.56 3.51 16.29
CA VAL A 110 -13.54 2.65 15.61
C VAL A 110 -12.80 1.46 15.02
N ALA A 111 -13.28 0.26 15.25
CA ALA A 111 -12.76 -0.93 14.60
C ALA A 111 -13.10 -0.91 13.11
N TYR A 112 -12.11 -1.24 12.29
CA TYR A 112 -12.31 -1.43 10.85
C TYR A 112 -12.46 -2.91 10.52
N SER A 113 -13.20 -3.22 9.47
CA SER A 113 -13.35 -4.59 8.99
C SER A 113 -12.05 -5.11 8.38
N LYS A 114 -11.90 -6.44 8.32
CA LYS A 114 -10.77 -7.08 7.64
C LYS A 114 -10.69 -6.75 6.14
N ARG A 115 -11.78 -6.34 5.53
CA ARG A 115 -11.81 -5.90 4.15
C ARG A 115 -11.04 -4.59 3.94
N VAL A 116 -11.09 -3.69 4.92
CA VAL A 116 -10.41 -2.39 4.90
C VAL A 116 -8.98 -2.51 5.42
N VAL A 117 -8.81 -3.32 6.49
CA VAL A 117 -7.50 -3.56 7.10
C VAL A 117 -6.90 -4.84 6.53
N ASN A 118 -5.99 -4.70 5.60
CA ASN A 118 -5.30 -5.84 5.00
C ASN A 118 -3.79 -5.60 4.90
N PRO A 119 -3.08 -5.61 6.04
CA PRO A 119 -1.65 -5.28 6.09
C PRO A 119 -0.76 -6.31 5.39
N ASP A 120 -1.31 -7.45 4.98
CA ASP A 120 -0.59 -8.51 4.26
C ASP A 120 -0.77 -8.45 2.76
N LEU A 121 -1.50 -7.47 2.25
CA LEU A 121 -1.90 -7.43 0.84
C LEU A 121 -0.70 -7.50 -0.12
N TYR A 122 0.43 -6.89 0.26
CA TYR A 122 1.64 -6.83 -0.57
C TYR A 122 2.91 -7.36 0.11
N ASN A 123 2.79 -8.16 1.16
CA ASN A 123 3.96 -8.75 1.83
C ASN A 123 4.89 -9.50 0.88
N ARG A 124 4.35 -10.16 -0.14
CA ARG A 124 5.16 -10.93 -1.09
C ARG A 124 5.99 -10.04 -1.99
N GLU A 125 5.47 -8.90 -2.42
CA GLU A 125 6.23 -7.96 -3.25
C GLU A 125 7.47 -7.42 -2.53
N ILE A 126 7.34 -7.12 -1.25
CA ILE A 126 8.48 -6.66 -0.42
C ILE A 126 9.56 -7.73 -0.31
N LEU A 127 9.18 -8.98 -0.45
CA LEU A 127 10.08 -10.13 -0.35
C LEU A 127 10.53 -10.66 -1.73
N MET A 128 10.20 -9.97 -2.83
CA MET A 128 10.61 -10.37 -4.18
C MET A 128 12.13 -10.39 -4.32
N THR A 129 12.63 -11.44 -4.92
CA THR A 129 14.03 -11.55 -5.27
C THR A 129 14.36 -10.66 -6.49
N LYS A 130 15.65 -10.43 -6.75
CA LYS A 130 16.08 -9.72 -7.98
C LYS A 130 15.58 -10.43 -9.26
N ASP A 131 15.48 -11.75 -9.22
CA ASP A 131 14.97 -12.53 -10.36
C ASP A 131 13.46 -12.38 -10.53
N ASP A 132 12.70 -12.33 -9.44
CA ASP A 132 11.27 -12.03 -9.48
C ASP A 132 11.01 -10.65 -10.05
N LEU A 133 11.76 -9.63 -9.62
CA LEU A 133 11.66 -8.26 -10.16
C LEU A 133 12.02 -8.20 -11.65
N ARG A 134 12.99 -8.99 -12.10
CA ARG A 134 13.36 -9.09 -13.51
C ARG A 134 12.24 -9.75 -14.32
N LYS A 135 11.65 -10.81 -13.79
CA LYS A 135 10.51 -11.54 -14.37
C LYS A 135 9.29 -10.63 -14.47
N GLU A 136 8.98 -9.88 -13.42
CA GLU A 136 7.90 -8.90 -13.40
C GLU A 136 8.03 -7.88 -14.54
N ARG A 137 9.22 -7.30 -14.72
CA ARG A 137 9.48 -6.37 -15.83
C ARG A 137 9.29 -7.02 -17.20
N GLY A 138 9.62 -8.29 -17.33
CA GLY A 138 9.35 -9.08 -18.54
C GLY A 138 7.86 -9.19 -18.86
N TYR A 139 7.03 -9.38 -17.85
CA TYR A 139 5.59 -9.44 -18.03
C TYR A 139 4.95 -8.14 -18.50
N TYR A 140 5.49 -6.98 -18.13
CA TYR A 140 5.01 -5.71 -18.66
C TYR A 140 5.16 -5.62 -20.18
N ARG A 141 6.24 -6.18 -20.73
CA ARG A 141 6.40 -6.32 -22.19
C ARG A 141 5.38 -7.30 -22.78
N THR A 142 5.07 -8.38 -22.09
CA THR A 142 4.04 -9.36 -22.50
C THR A 142 2.67 -8.69 -22.63
N PHE A 143 2.33 -7.72 -21.78
CA PHE A 143 1.06 -6.99 -21.91
C PHE A 143 0.93 -6.18 -23.17
N LEU A 144 2.03 -5.75 -23.76
CA LEU A 144 2.03 -5.00 -25.01
C LEU A 144 2.00 -5.92 -26.23
N TYR A 145 2.73 -7.02 -26.21
CA TYR A 145 3.05 -7.80 -27.41
C TYR A 145 2.66 -9.28 -27.32
N GLY A 146 2.28 -9.76 -26.16
CA GLY A 146 1.95 -11.16 -25.93
C GLY A 146 0.56 -11.54 -26.46
N SER A 147 0.39 -12.84 -26.69
CA SER A 147 -0.90 -13.43 -26.97
C SER A 147 -1.84 -13.32 -25.75
N PRO A 148 -3.17 -13.45 -25.93
CA PRO A 148 -4.11 -13.45 -24.81
C PRO A 148 -3.77 -14.46 -23.71
N LYS A 149 -3.31 -15.65 -24.08
CA LYS A 149 -2.91 -16.71 -23.14
C LYS A 149 -1.70 -16.27 -22.31
N GLU A 150 -0.70 -15.65 -22.92
CA GLU A 150 0.49 -15.15 -22.23
C GLU A 150 0.15 -13.98 -21.30
N LYS A 151 -0.71 -13.07 -21.73
CA LYS A 151 -1.20 -11.96 -20.89
C LYS A 151 -1.93 -12.45 -19.65
N ILE A 152 -2.79 -13.45 -19.79
CA ILE A 152 -3.51 -14.07 -18.67
C ILE A 152 -2.53 -14.74 -17.71
N ALA A 153 -1.58 -15.52 -18.21
CA ALA A 153 -0.57 -16.16 -17.38
C ALA A 153 0.31 -15.14 -16.63
N ALA A 154 0.62 -14.01 -17.28
CA ALA A 154 1.32 -12.90 -16.64
C ALA A 154 0.49 -12.27 -15.51
N LEU A 155 -0.81 -12.03 -15.73
CA LEU A 155 -1.72 -11.52 -14.70
C LEU A 155 -1.82 -12.50 -13.52
N ASP A 156 -1.91 -13.80 -13.77
CA ASP A 156 -1.97 -14.83 -12.73
C ASP A 156 -0.72 -14.81 -11.85
N TRP A 157 0.45 -14.72 -12.47
CA TRP A 157 1.70 -14.66 -11.74
C TRP A 157 1.83 -13.36 -10.92
N LEU A 158 1.53 -12.21 -11.53
CA LEU A 158 1.60 -10.91 -10.87
C LEU A 158 0.62 -10.81 -9.69
N GLN A 159 -0.54 -11.42 -9.80
CA GLN A 159 -1.49 -11.50 -8.70
C GLN A 159 -0.99 -12.44 -7.60
N ALA A 160 -0.42 -13.58 -7.96
CA ALA A 160 0.13 -14.53 -6.99
C ALA A 160 1.29 -13.94 -6.18
N CYS A 161 2.14 -13.12 -6.80
CA CYS A 161 3.21 -12.39 -6.10
C CYS A 161 2.74 -11.06 -5.49
N ARG A 162 1.48 -10.68 -5.72
CA ARG A 162 0.87 -9.42 -5.23
C ARG A 162 1.65 -8.18 -5.66
N SER A 163 2.04 -8.13 -6.92
CA SER A 163 2.75 -6.99 -7.50
C SER A 163 1.91 -5.71 -7.39
N TRP A 164 2.50 -4.70 -6.77
CA TRP A 164 1.88 -3.38 -6.70
C TRP A 164 2.00 -2.61 -8.02
N ASP A 165 3.16 -2.70 -8.67
CA ASP A 165 3.43 -1.99 -9.91
C ASP A 165 2.61 -2.50 -11.09
N ALA A 166 2.13 -3.75 -11.01
CA ALA A 166 1.24 -4.32 -12.02
C ALA A 166 -0.02 -3.49 -12.28
N LYS A 167 -0.53 -2.76 -11.30
CA LYS A 167 -1.79 -2.01 -11.39
C LYS A 167 -1.86 -1.06 -12.56
N ARG A 168 -0.80 -0.32 -12.80
CA ARG A 168 -0.74 0.64 -13.91
C ARG A 168 -0.93 -0.04 -15.26
N TRP A 169 -0.47 -1.27 -15.39
CA TRP A 169 -0.59 -2.08 -16.60
C TRP A 169 -1.94 -2.75 -16.70
N VAL A 170 -2.45 -3.25 -15.59
CA VAL A 170 -3.76 -3.93 -15.52
C VAL A 170 -4.89 -2.99 -15.92
N GLN A 171 -4.83 -1.71 -15.56
CA GLN A 171 -5.79 -0.70 -16.00
C GLN A 171 -5.93 -0.67 -17.53
N GLY A 172 -4.81 -0.66 -18.25
CA GLY A 172 -4.83 -0.69 -19.72
C GLY A 172 -5.42 -1.99 -20.29
N LEU A 173 -5.25 -3.12 -19.61
CA LEU A 173 -5.78 -4.41 -20.05
C LEU A 173 -7.30 -4.55 -19.88
N LEU A 174 -7.95 -3.66 -19.17
CA LEU A 174 -9.42 -3.55 -19.17
C LEU A 174 -10.00 -3.24 -20.55
N PHE A 175 -9.17 -2.73 -21.45
CA PHE A 175 -9.54 -2.37 -22.83
C PHE A 175 -8.81 -3.23 -23.87
N ASP A 176 -8.25 -4.38 -23.46
CA ASP A 176 -7.58 -5.31 -24.38
C ASP A 176 -8.54 -5.82 -25.45
N ASN A 177 -8.03 -6.16 -26.62
CA ASN A 177 -8.83 -6.72 -27.73
C ASN A 177 -9.50 -8.05 -27.36
N SER A 178 -8.88 -8.84 -26.48
CA SER A 178 -9.38 -10.13 -26.04
C SER A 178 -10.36 -10.01 -24.87
N PRO A 179 -11.63 -10.47 -25.00
CA PRO A 179 -12.58 -10.51 -23.89
C PRO A 179 -12.02 -11.23 -22.66
N ALA A 180 -11.35 -12.36 -22.86
CA ALA A 180 -10.76 -13.13 -21.75
C ALA A 180 -9.67 -12.36 -20.99
N VAL A 181 -8.91 -11.52 -21.67
CA VAL A 181 -7.92 -10.65 -21.00
C VAL A 181 -8.62 -9.56 -20.22
N ARG A 182 -9.64 -8.93 -20.77
CA ARG A 182 -10.45 -7.90 -20.08
C ARG A 182 -11.11 -8.46 -18.82
N GLU A 183 -11.75 -9.64 -18.91
CA GLU A 183 -12.34 -10.34 -17.76
C GLU A 183 -11.27 -10.61 -16.69
N ARG A 184 -10.10 -11.12 -17.09
CA ARG A 184 -9.02 -11.43 -16.14
C ARG A 184 -8.44 -10.18 -15.48
N ALA A 185 -8.33 -9.08 -16.22
CA ALA A 185 -7.88 -7.78 -15.68
C ALA A 185 -8.90 -7.23 -14.67
N ALA A 186 -10.19 -7.29 -14.99
CA ALA A 186 -11.25 -6.88 -14.06
C ALA A 186 -11.21 -7.68 -12.75
N ARG A 187 -11.05 -8.99 -12.85
CA ARG A 187 -10.90 -9.87 -11.69
C ARG A 187 -9.65 -9.54 -10.87
N PHE A 188 -8.52 -9.24 -11.51
CA PHE A 188 -7.31 -8.79 -10.82
C PHE A 188 -7.59 -7.54 -9.97
N ILE A 189 -8.28 -6.55 -10.52
CA ILE A 189 -8.63 -5.30 -9.82
C ILE A 189 -9.57 -5.59 -8.65
N ALA A 190 -10.60 -6.40 -8.86
CA ALA A 190 -11.57 -6.77 -7.82
C ALA A 190 -10.91 -7.52 -6.65
N GLU A 191 -10.00 -8.45 -6.94
CA GLU A 191 -9.32 -9.26 -5.93
C GLU A 191 -8.19 -8.50 -5.20
N THR A 192 -7.64 -7.46 -5.81
CA THR A 192 -6.65 -6.58 -5.15
C THR A 192 -7.29 -5.50 -4.27
N ASP A 193 -8.62 -5.35 -4.33
CA ASP A 193 -9.42 -4.42 -3.50
C ASP A 193 -8.88 -2.96 -3.52
N TYR A 194 -8.36 -2.53 -4.68
CA TYR A 194 -7.79 -1.20 -4.83
C TYR A 194 -8.81 -0.20 -5.34
N LEU A 195 -9.42 0.51 -4.41
CA LEU A 195 -10.52 1.46 -4.68
C LEU A 195 -10.27 2.50 -5.78
N PRO A 196 -9.06 3.08 -5.97
CA PRO A 196 -8.82 4.02 -7.06
C PRO A 196 -9.11 3.48 -8.46
N PHE A 197 -9.09 2.15 -8.67
CA PHE A 197 -9.43 1.55 -9.96
C PHE A 197 -10.91 1.23 -10.14
N LEU A 198 -11.74 1.51 -9.15
CA LEU A 198 -13.17 1.25 -9.27
C LEU A 198 -13.80 2.05 -10.41
N SER A 199 -13.42 3.32 -10.58
CA SER A 199 -13.91 4.16 -11.68
C SER A 199 -13.48 3.65 -13.06
N ASP A 200 -12.27 3.09 -13.17
CA ASP A 200 -11.79 2.50 -14.43
C ASP A 200 -12.54 1.21 -14.76
N LEU A 201 -12.78 0.38 -13.73
CA LEU A 201 -13.58 -0.84 -13.89
C LEU A 201 -15.01 -0.51 -14.29
N GLU A 202 -15.66 0.46 -13.66
CA GLU A 202 -17.00 0.92 -14.03
C GLU A 202 -17.05 1.47 -15.46
N ALA A 203 -16.02 2.22 -15.88
CA ALA A 203 -15.91 2.73 -17.24
C ALA A 203 -15.76 1.58 -18.26
N ALA A 204 -14.92 0.60 -17.95
CA ALA A 204 -14.73 -0.57 -18.79
C ALA A 204 -16.03 -1.40 -18.92
N CYS A 205 -16.74 -1.64 -17.82
CA CYS A 205 -18.04 -2.33 -17.84
C CYS A 205 -19.08 -1.63 -18.72
N LYS A 206 -19.09 -0.29 -18.75
CA LYS A 206 -20.05 0.48 -19.57
C LYS A 206 -19.83 0.29 -21.07
N VAL A 207 -18.58 0.09 -21.49
CA VAL A 207 -18.22 -0.03 -22.91
C VAL A 207 -17.99 -1.46 -23.35
N GLU A 208 -18.07 -2.43 -22.44
CA GLU A 208 -17.90 -3.85 -22.76
C GLU A 208 -19.03 -4.32 -23.70
N ARG A 209 -18.63 -4.95 -24.81
CA ARG A 209 -19.53 -5.43 -25.86
C ARG A 209 -19.79 -6.92 -25.81
N ASP A 210 -18.92 -7.68 -25.17
CA ASP A 210 -19.10 -9.10 -24.94
C ASP A 210 -19.98 -9.31 -23.71
N GLU A 211 -21.21 -9.77 -23.91
CA GLU A 211 -22.20 -9.90 -22.83
C GLU A 211 -21.73 -10.85 -21.73
N GLN A 212 -21.01 -11.91 -22.08
CA GLN A 212 -20.52 -12.88 -21.10
C GLN A 212 -19.40 -12.26 -20.24
N THR A 213 -18.48 -11.53 -20.86
CA THR A 213 -17.42 -10.78 -20.16
C THR A 213 -18.04 -9.71 -19.28
N LYS A 214 -19.01 -8.96 -19.76
CA LYS A 214 -19.70 -7.91 -19.02
C LYS A 214 -20.37 -8.43 -17.74
N GLN A 215 -20.98 -9.59 -17.79
CA GLN A 215 -21.58 -10.22 -16.61
C GLN A 215 -20.55 -10.67 -15.57
N ARG A 216 -19.32 -10.89 -15.99
CA ARG A 216 -18.24 -11.38 -15.12
C ARG A 216 -17.31 -10.27 -14.60
N MET A 217 -17.40 -9.09 -15.18
CA MET A 217 -16.71 -7.88 -14.71
C MET A 217 -17.45 -7.26 -13.53
#